data_fd992a1d1a34c95713bb95d0e6493e50
#
_entry.id   fd992a1d1a34c95713bb95d0e6493e50
#
_cell.length_a   1.000
_cell.length_b   1.000
_cell.length_c   1.000
_cell.angle_alpha   90.00
_cell.angle_beta   90.00
_cell.angle_gamma   90.00
#
_symmetry.space_group_name_H-M   'P 1'
#
loop_
_entity.id
_entity.type
_entity.pdbx_description
1 polymer ?
#
loop_
_entity_poly.entity_id
_entity_poly.type
_entity_poly.pdbx_seq_one_letter_code
_entity_poly.pdbx_strand_id
1 'polypeptide(L)'
;MIVFLDGRLAEKEPTRVVVDVGGVGYEAAIPLSSYDRLPETGQRIHLLTVPVVREDAHLLFGFMTADERSAFLLLTSVNGIGPKLGLAVLSGL
;
A
#
# COMPACT_ATOMS: atom_id res chain seq x y z
N MET A 1 -14.81 4.05 0.63
CA MET A 1 -13.60 3.19 0.49
C MET A 1 -12.56 3.89 -0.35
N ILE A 2 -11.31 3.84 0.06
CA ILE A 2 -10.20 4.44 -0.69
C ILE A 2 -9.55 3.32 -1.51
N VAL A 3 -9.75 3.33 -2.83
CA VAL A 3 -9.25 2.28 -3.72
C VAL A 3 -7.99 2.68 -4.47
N PHE A 4 -7.66 3.96 -4.50
CA PHE A 4 -6.36 4.45 -4.98
C PHE A 4 -6.12 5.86 -4.42
N LEU A 5 -4.85 6.26 -4.45
CA LEU A 5 -4.41 7.61 -4.14
C LEU A 5 -3.64 8.13 -5.35
N ASP A 6 -3.99 9.31 -5.83
CA ASP A 6 -3.28 9.99 -6.91
C ASP A 6 -2.81 11.33 -6.38
N GLY A 7 -1.50 11.49 -6.28
CA GLY A 7 -0.94 12.69 -5.70
C GLY A 7 0.57 12.73 -5.82
N ARG A 8 1.21 13.34 -4.84
CA ARG A 8 2.66 13.49 -4.81
C ARG A 8 3.25 12.57 -3.73
N LEU A 9 4.30 11.86 -4.06
CA LEU A 9 4.99 11.01 -3.08
C LEU A 9 5.74 11.90 -2.11
N ALA A 10 5.21 12.03 -0.88
CA ALA A 10 5.80 12.90 0.14
C ALA A 10 6.92 12.22 0.92
N GLU A 11 6.75 10.94 1.25
CA GLU A 11 7.75 10.15 1.98
C GLU A 11 7.73 8.73 1.45
N LYS A 12 8.90 8.10 1.41
CA LYS A 12 8.97 6.67 1.10
C LYS A 12 9.99 5.97 1.98
N GLU A 13 9.59 4.80 2.44
CA GLU A 13 10.43 3.85 3.16
C GLU A 13 10.13 2.46 2.60
N PRO A 14 10.99 1.46 2.83
CA PRO A 14 10.76 0.11 2.29
C PRO A 14 9.40 -0.49 2.65
N THR A 15 8.82 -0.10 3.78
CA THR A 15 7.57 -0.68 4.30
C THR A 15 6.39 0.28 4.28
N ARG A 16 6.60 1.56 3.95
CA ARG A 16 5.51 2.54 3.99
C ARG A 16 5.78 3.72 3.07
N VAL A 17 4.69 4.36 2.68
CA VAL A 17 4.73 5.61 1.93
C VAL A 17 3.74 6.60 2.53
N VAL A 18 3.98 7.87 2.26
CA VAL A 18 2.98 8.92 2.48
C VAL A 18 2.74 9.61 1.14
N VAL A 19 1.48 9.66 0.74
CA VAL A 19 1.05 10.33 -0.49
C VAL A 19 0.30 11.59 -0.11
N ASP A 20 0.75 12.71 -0.64
CA ASP A 20 0.11 14.02 -0.45
C ASP A 20 -0.94 14.21 -1.55
N VAL A 21 -2.19 14.23 -1.15
CA VAL A 21 -3.32 14.43 -2.07
C VAL A 21 -4.01 15.74 -1.68
N GLY A 22 -3.66 16.80 -2.40
CA GLY A 22 -4.26 18.11 -2.15
C GLY A 22 -3.96 18.69 -0.77
N GLY A 23 -2.82 18.36 -0.18
CA GLY A 23 -2.45 18.83 1.15
C GLY A 23 -2.82 17.88 2.28
N VAL A 24 -3.44 16.73 1.96
CA VAL A 24 -3.75 15.69 2.95
C VAL A 24 -2.76 14.54 2.76
N GLY A 25 -2.03 14.18 3.81
CA GLY A 25 -1.08 13.07 3.79
C GLY A 25 -1.76 11.76 4.14
N TYR A 26 -1.70 10.79 3.24
CA TYR A 26 -2.21 9.44 3.47
C TYR A 26 -1.04 8.48 3.61
N GLU A 27 -1.00 7.77 4.72
CA GLU A 27 0.00 6.73 4.94
C GLU A 27 -0.53 5.37 4.47
N ALA A 28 0.30 4.64 3.74
CA ALA A 28 -0.01 3.28 3.32
C ALA A 28 1.18 2.37 3.57
N ALA A 29 0.92 1.16 4.07
CA ALA A 29 1.92 0.12 4.16
C ALA A 29 2.07 -0.54 2.78
N ILE A 30 3.29 -0.83 2.38
CA ILE A 30 3.58 -1.38 1.05
C ILE A 30 4.49 -2.60 1.15
N PRO A 31 4.42 -3.52 0.18
CA PRO A 31 5.43 -4.58 0.06
C PRO A 31 6.71 -4.06 -0.61
N LEU A 32 7.81 -4.78 -0.42
CA LEU A 32 9.08 -4.42 -1.07
C LEU A 32 8.97 -4.40 -2.59
N SER A 33 8.16 -5.27 -3.17
CA SER A 33 7.93 -5.27 -4.62
C SER A 33 7.39 -3.93 -5.12
N SER A 34 6.54 -3.27 -4.34
CA SER A 34 6.05 -1.93 -4.68
C SER A 34 7.10 -0.86 -4.42
N TYR A 35 7.87 -1.01 -3.34
CA TYR A 35 8.95 -0.05 -3.03
C TYR A 35 9.93 0.09 -4.21
N ASP A 36 10.31 -1.03 -4.80
CA ASP A 36 11.25 -1.04 -5.92
C ASP A 36 10.71 -0.34 -7.18
N ARG A 37 9.42 -0.11 -7.24
CA ARG A 37 8.73 0.53 -8.37
C ARG A 37 8.34 1.98 -8.10
N LEU A 38 8.64 2.51 -6.90
CA LEU A 38 8.25 3.87 -6.54
C LEU A 38 9.03 4.91 -7.33
N PRO A 39 8.39 6.05 -7.68
CA PRO A 39 9.12 7.19 -8.21
C PRO A 39 9.95 7.85 -7.12
N GLU A 40 10.72 8.86 -7.49
CA GLU A 40 11.45 9.66 -6.51
C GLU A 40 10.48 10.48 -5.66
N THR A 41 10.88 10.74 -4.41
CA THR A 41 10.14 11.64 -3.52
C THR A 41 9.92 12.98 -4.20
N GLY A 42 8.71 13.49 -4.11
CA GLY A 42 8.29 14.74 -4.75
C GLY A 42 7.60 14.57 -6.09
N GLN A 43 7.71 13.41 -6.70
CA GLN A 43 7.09 13.13 -7.99
C GLN A 43 5.66 12.62 -7.82
N ARG A 44 4.90 12.68 -8.91
CA ARG A 44 3.52 12.19 -8.92
C ARG A 44 3.49 10.67 -8.83
N ILE A 45 2.53 10.17 -8.08
CA ILE A 45 2.32 8.74 -7.90
C ILE A 45 0.83 8.42 -8.00
N HIS A 46 0.53 7.27 -8.57
CA HIS A 46 -0.80 6.67 -8.55
C HIS A 46 -0.67 5.33 -7.82
N LEU A 47 -1.12 5.30 -6.57
CA LEU A 47 -0.97 4.13 -5.70
C LEU A 47 -2.31 3.42 -5.56
N LEU A 48 -2.36 2.15 -5.91
CA LEU A 48 -3.55 1.33 -5.70
C LEU A 48 -3.63 0.95 -4.24
N THR A 49 -4.81 1.01 -3.64
CA THR A 49 -4.94 0.78 -2.20
C THR A 49 -5.98 -0.27 -1.86
N VAL A 50 -5.79 -0.88 -0.70
CA VAL A 50 -6.76 -1.74 -0.04
C VAL A 50 -6.94 -1.19 1.37
N PRO A 51 -8.13 -0.68 1.70
CA PRO A 51 -8.41 -0.24 3.07
C PRO A 51 -8.77 -1.44 3.94
N VAL A 52 -8.27 -1.42 5.17
CA VAL A 52 -8.67 -2.38 6.21
C VAL A 52 -9.18 -1.56 7.39
N VAL A 53 -10.47 -1.68 7.64
CA VAL A 53 -11.13 -0.95 8.72
C VAL A 53 -11.32 -1.90 9.89
N ARG A 54 -10.76 -1.53 11.03
CA ARG A 54 -10.92 -2.26 12.29
C ARG A 54 -11.64 -1.36 13.29
N GLU A 55 -12.05 -1.93 14.39
CA GLU A 55 -12.73 -1.19 15.44
C GLU A 55 -11.91 -0.01 15.96
N ASP A 56 -10.59 -0.20 16.05
CA ASP A 56 -9.68 0.78 16.64
C ASP A 56 -8.73 1.44 15.64
N ALA A 57 -8.81 1.09 14.34
CA ALA A 57 -7.88 1.63 13.35
C ALA A 57 -8.43 1.54 11.93
N HIS A 58 -8.02 2.51 11.12
CA HIS A 58 -8.21 2.52 9.68
C HIS A 58 -6.85 2.41 9.03
N LEU A 59 -6.60 1.33 8.31
CA LEU A 59 -5.31 1.06 7.68
C LEU A 59 -5.46 1.11 6.16
N LEU A 60 -4.42 1.59 5.48
CA LEU A 60 -4.31 1.48 4.04
C LEU A 60 -3.09 0.64 3.69
N PHE A 61 -3.27 -0.26 2.72
CA PHE A 61 -2.19 -1.03 2.12
C PHE A 61 -2.07 -0.58 0.66
N GLY A 62 -0.85 -0.31 0.21
CA GLY A 62 -0.62 0.29 -1.09
C GLY A 62 0.22 -0.58 -2.01
N PHE A 63 -0.09 -0.53 -3.31
CA PHE A 63 0.55 -1.36 -4.33
C PHE A 63 0.76 -0.54 -5.60
N MET A 64 1.88 -0.75 -6.26
CA MET A 64 2.18 -0.03 -7.50
C MET A 64 1.57 -0.71 -8.73
N THR A 65 1.21 -1.99 -8.64
CA THR A 65 0.60 -2.71 -9.75
C THR A 65 -0.70 -3.40 -9.32
N ALA A 66 -1.59 -3.59 -10.29
CA ALA A 66 -2.84 -4.31 -10.05
C ALA A 66 -2.60 -5.78 -9.68
N ASP A 67 -1.55 -6.39 -10.24
CA ASP A 67 -1.20 -7.78 -9.93
C ASP A 67 -0.80 -7.94 -8.46
N GLU A 68 -0.02 -7.00 -7.93
CA GLU A 68 0.37 -7.01 -6.52
C GLU A 68 -0.86 -6.89 -5.62
N ARG A 69 -1.77 -5.98 -5.95
CA ARG A 69 -3.01 -5.82 -5.17
C ARG A 69 -3.88 -7.07 -5.24
N SER A 70 -4.02 -7.66 -6.42
CA SER A 70 -4.81 -8.89 -6.59
C SER A 70 -4.21 -10.05 -5.79
N ALA A 71 -2.88 -10.18 -5.80
CA ALA A 71 -2.18 -11.19 -5.02
C ALA A 71 -2.41 -10.99 -3.51
N PHE A 72 -2.34 -9.75 -3.05
CA PHE A 72 -2.59 -9.41 -1.65
C PHE A 72 -4.02 -9.80 -1.24
N LEU A 73 -5.00 -9.45 -2.05
CA LEU A 73 -6.41 -9.77 -1.77
C LEU A 73 -6.63 -11.28 -1.73
N LEU A 74 -6.00 -12.01 -2.63
CA LEU A 74 -6.09 -13.46 -2.67
C LEU A 74 -5.46 -14.09 -1.44
N LEU A 75 -4.24 -13.65 -1.07
CA LEU A 75 -3.54 -14.17 0.11
C LEU A 75 -4.34 -13.92 1.38
N THR A 76 -4.86 -12.72 1.56
CA THR A 76 -5.58 -12.35 2.77
C THR A 76 -7.00 -12.92 2.83
N SER A 77 -7.48 -13.54 1.76
CA SER A 77 -8.75 -14.28 1.77
C SER A 77 -8.61 -15.63 2.45
N VAL A 78 -7.38 -16.13 2.65
CA VAL A 78 -7.11 -17.40 3.29
C VAL A 78 -7.13 -17.25 4.81
N ASN A 79 -7.81 -18.15 5.51
CA ASN A 79 -7.84 -18.13 6.96
C ASN A 79 -6.42 -18.22 7.54
N GLY A 80 -6.12 -17.34 8.49
CA GLY A 80 -4.83 -17.29 9.15
C GLY A 80 -3.81 -16.39 8.45
N ILE A 81 -4.13 -15.84 7.27
CA ILE A 81 -3.24 -14.89 6.61
C ILE A 81 -3.83 -13.48 6.74
N GLY A 82 -3.30 -12.71 7.67
CA GLY A 82 -3.65 -11.31 7.83
C GLY A 82 -2.85 -10.41 6.90
N PRO A 83 -3.13 -9.09 6.92
CA PRO A 83 -2.46 -8.13 6.04
C PRO A 83 -0.95 -8.10 6.17
N LYS A 84 -0.40 -8.20 7.37
CA LYS A 84 1.05 -8.18 7.59
C LYS A 84 1.74 -9.37 6.93
N LEU A 85 1.16 -10.56 7.09
CA LEU A 85 1.71 -11.77 6.47
C LEU A 85 1.56 -11.70 4.96
N GLY A 86 0.44 -11.17 4.46
CA GLY A 86 0.24 -10.96 3.03
C GLY A 86 1.31 -10.06 2.42
N LEU A 87 1.65 -8.95 3.09
CA LEU A 87 2.74 -8.07 2.64
C LEU A 87 4.09 -8.76 2.70
N ALA A 88 4.33 -9.55 3.74
CA ALA A 88 5.60 -10.27 3.88
C ALA A 88 5.80 -11.27 2.75
N VAL A 89 4.76 -11.98 2.36
CA VAL A 89 4.80 -12.92 1.23
C VAL A 89 5.13 -12.18 -0.07
N LEU A 90 4.48 -11.04 -0.32
CA LEU A 90 4.75 -10.22 -1.51
C LEU A 90 6.14 -9.59 -1.47
N SER A 91 6.72 -9.44 -0.30
CA SER A 91 8.08 -8.90 -0.14
C SER A 91 9.17 -9.96 -0.27
N GLY A 92 8.81 -11.19 -0.59
CA GLY A 92 9.78 -12.26 -0.82
C GLY A 92 10.15 -13.04 0.42
N LEU A 93 9.27 -13.11 1.37
CA LEU A 93 9.49 -13.90 2.59
C LEU A 93 9.76 -15.35 2.27
#